data_35ab50906b49c739cbefb4a59f80ec60
#
_entry.id   35ab50906b49c739cbefb4a59f80ec60
#
_cell.length_a   1.000
_cell.length_b   1.000
_cell.length_c   1.000
_cell.angle_alpha   90.00
_cell.angle_beta   90.00
_cell.angle_gamma   90.00
#
_symmetry.space_group_name_H-M   'P 1'
#
loop_
_entity.id
_entity.type
_entity.pdbx_description
1 polymer ?
#
loop_
_entity_poly.entity_id
_entity_poly.type
_entity_poly.pdbx_seq_one_letter_code
_entity_poly.pdbx_strand_id
1 'polypeptide(L)'
;MKNLKKTSKPLFETNNKKVIKTPGTAPGTLVFTGKQKVSHVSFINTLVDGDDIKIIKNEHGDIDRIQEGKGMTWLDVIGIHDPEKIEALGEKYGIGKLILEDILNVNQNPKYIDLGNSNFVTFQSLFYNKNDNKINKEQISVFFNSSIMITFREDDSETFQPIYERLSNGNNRFHNRKPDYLTYAVMDLIVDKFLEATQYIDMKIEEFEVKIENHPDNTLKQDIFYFRRSFLEFMKAIPALREAIAKMKFSFNDFL
;
A
#
# COMPACT_ATOMS: atom_id res chain seq x y z
N MET A 1 18.17 41.92 0.65
CA MET A 1 17.98 40.69 1.44
C MET A 1 16.53 40.24 1.31
N LYS A 2 16.23 39.27 0.42
CA LYS A 2 14.88 38.71 0.27
C LYS A 2 14.72 37.58 1.27
N ASN A 3 13.90 37.82 2.32
CA ASN A 3 13.48 36.80 3.25
C ASN A 3 12.63 35.75 2.51
N LEU A 4 13.21 34.63 2.19
CA LEU A 4 12.48 33.42 1.80
C LEU A 4 11.75 32.91 3.05
N LYS A 5 10.46 33.24 3.17
CA LYS A 5 9.55 32.56 4.10
C LYS A 5 9.50 31.07 3.68
N LYS A 6 10.26 30.23 4.34
CA LYS A 6 10.03 28.77 4.31
C LYS A 6 8.70 28.51 5.02
N THR A 7 7.63 28.44 4.26
CA THR A 7 6.35 27.92 4.79
C THR A 7 6.55 26.45 5.09
N SER A 8 6.42 26.07 6.34
CA SER A 8 6.39 24.68 6.76
C SER A 8 5.25 23.96 6.03
N LYS A 9 5.60 22.89 5.37
CA LYS A 9 4.63 22.03 4.68
C LYS A 9 4.09 21.00 5.69
N PRO A 10 2.80 20.62 5.62
CA PRO A 10 2.28 19.57 6.49
C PRO A 10 3.04 18.26 6.30
N LEU A 11 3.20 17.50 7.38
CA LEU A 11 3.92 16.22 7.43
C LEU A 11 3.30 15.17 6.51
N PHE A 12 1.99 15.24 6.31
CA PHE A 12 1.24 14.42 5.35
C PHE A 12 0.68 15.32 4.26
N GLU A 13 0.65 14.86 3.03
CA GLU A 13 -0.18 15.49 2.02
C GLU A 13 -1.65 15.33 2.43
N THR A 14 -2.23 16.40 2.95
CA THR A 14 -3.68 16.45 3.12
C THR A 14 -4.28 16.57 1.73
N ASN A 15 -4.86 15.48 1.24
CA ASN A 15 -5.62 15.47 0.00
C ASN A 15 -6.84 16.40 0.14
N ASN A 16 -6.71 17.64 -0.31
CA ASN A 16 -7.73 18.68 -0.16
C ASN A 16 -9.00 18.47 -1.01
N LYS A 17 -9.08 17.38 -1.80
CA LYS A 17 -10.31 16.96 -2.47
C LYS A 17 -10.37 15.44 -2.42
N LYS A 18 -10.94 14.90 -1.33
CA LYS A 18 -11.40 13.52 -1.34
C LYS A 18 -12.50 13.43 -2.39
N VAL A 19 -12.32 12.63 -3.42
CA VAL A 19 -13.44 12.17 -4.23
C VAL A 19 -14.22 11.23 -3.30
N ILE A 20 -15.30 11.74 -2.75
CA ILE A 20 -16.19 10.96 -1.89
C ILE A 20 -17.16 10.28 -2.83
N LYS A 21 -17.30 8.96 -2.71
CA LYS A 21 -18.37 8.23 -3.39
C LYS A 21 -19.70 8.92 -3.07
N THR A 22 -20.48 9.24 -4.09
CA THR A 22 -21.76 9.92 -3.90
C THR A 22 -22.66 9.04 -3.02
N PRO A 23 -23.22 9.57 -1.91
CA PRO A 23 -24.17 8.82 -1.11
C PRO A 23 -25.33 8.29 -1.97
N GLY A 24 -25.64 7.00 -1.87
CA GLY A 24 -26.70 6.36 -2.66
C GLY A 24 -26.23 5.67 -3.94
N THR A 25 -24.94 5.65 -4.28
CA THR A 25 -24.41 4.78 -5.33
C THR A 25 -24.63 3.31 -4.98
N ALA A 26 -25.03 2.51 -5.97
CA ALA A 26 -25.25 1.08 -5.77
C ALA A 26 -23.97 0.39 -5.26
N PRO A 27 -24.08 -0.60 -4.35
CA PRO A 27 -22.93 -1.43 -3.95
C PRO A 27 -22.28 -2.08 -5.19
N GLY A 28 -20.93 -2.14 -5.20
CA GLY A 28 -20.18 -2.68 -6.33
C GLY A 28 -20.00 -1.70 -7.49
N THR A 29 -20.37 -0.40 -7.35
CA THR A 29 -20.05 0.63 -8.33
C THR A 29 -18.55 0.95 -8.25
N LEU A 30 -17.85 0.75 -9.36
CA LEU A 30 -16.41 0.91 -9.46
C LEU A 30 -16.07 2.38 -9.73
N VAL A 31 -15.57 3.07 -8.70
CA VAL A 31 -15.14 4.47 -8.77
C VAL A 31 -13.81 4.63 -8.07
N PHE A 32 -12.80 5.09 -8.81
CA PHE A 32 -11.52 5.43 -8.20
C PHE A 32 -11.65 6.73 -7.38
N THR A 33 -11.34 6.65 -6.08
CA THR A 33 -11.47 7.79 -5.16
C THR A 33 -10.16 8.53 -4.90
N GLY A 34 -9.06 8.06 -5.50
CA GLY A 34 -7.72 8.62 -5.35
C GLY A 34 -7.38 9.73 -6.34
N LYS A 35 -6.09 10.06 -6.37
CA LYS A 35 -5.50 10.87 -7.45
C LYS A 35 -4.69 9.95 -8.35
N GLN A 36 -4.76 10.15 -9.65
CA GLN A 36 -3.89 9.47 -10.57
C GLN A 36 -2.44 9.86 -10.28
N LYS A 37 -1.60 8.88 -9.97
CA LYS A 37 -0.19 9.05 -9.63
C LYS A 37 0.75 8.58 -10.74
N VAL A 38 0.30 7.67 -11.58
CA VAL A 38 1.02 7.13 -12.75
C VAL A 38 0.25 7.42 -14.02
N SER A 39 0.95 7.51 -15.15
CA SER A 39 0.34 7.85 -16.46
C SER A 39 -0.59 6.78 -16.99
N HIS A 40 -0.29 5.52 -16.72
CA HIS A 40 -1.06 4.35 -17.14
C HIS A 40 -0.91 3.22 -16.13
N VAL A 41 -1.85 2.29 -16.16
CA VAL A 41 -1.76 1.05 -15.38
C VAL A 41 -0.70 0.16 -16.00
N SER A 42 0.18 -0.40 -15.18
CA SER A 42 1.21 -1.35 -15.59
C SER A 42 1.23 -2.56 -14.67
N PHE A 43 1.83 -3.66 -15.12
CA PHE A 43 1.93 -4.90 -14.37
C PHE A 43 3.37 -5.36 -14.24
N ILE A 44 3.70 -5.93 -13.08
CA ILE A 44 4.89 -6.77 -12.92
C ILE A 44 4.38 -8.17 -12.60
N ASN A 45 4.64 -9.10 -13.50
CA ASN A 45 4.20 -10.47 -13.38
C ASN A 45 5.39 -11.35 -12.99
N THR A 46 5.39 -11.87 -11.78
CA THR A 46 6.45 -12.72 -11.23
C THR A 46 5.94 -14.16 -11.16
N LEU A 47 6.64 -15.05 -11.83
CA LEU A 47 6.39 -16.48 -11.82
C LEU A 47 7.45 -17.16 -10.97
N VAL A 48 7.03 -17.98 -10.01
CA VAL A 48 7.91 -18.74 -9.13
C VAL A 48 7.59 -20.23 -9.33
N ASP A 49 8.50 -20.96 -9.93
CA ASP A 49 8.37 -22.40 -10.18
C ASP A 49 9.62 -23.12 -9.63
N GLY A 50 9.55 -23.54 -8.37
CA GLY A 50 10.71 -24.03 -7.64
C GLY A 50 11.81 -22.97 -7.55
N ASP A 51 12.97 -23.27 -8.14
CA ASP A 51 14.14 -22.40 -8.18
C ASP A 51 14.11 -21.39 -9.34
N ASP A 52 13.20 -21.58 -10.29
CA ASP A 52 13.08 -20.71 -11.47
C ASP A 52 12.14 -19.53 -11.15
N ILE A 53 12.71 -18.33 -11.15
CA ILE A 53 11.97 -17.09 -10.90
C ILE A 53 12.07 -16.21 -12.13
N LYS A 54 10.92 -15.91 -12.71
CA LYS A 54 10.81 -15.05 -13.89
C LYS A 54 10.00 -13.80 -13.58
N ILE A 55 10.61 -12.64 -13.74
CA ILE A 55 9.96 -11.34 -13.57
C ILE A 55 9.73 -10.70 -14.93
N ILE A 56 8.48 -10.43 -15.28
CA ILE A 56 8.04 -9.91 -16.58
C ILE A 56 7.37 -8.56 -16.35
N LYS A 57 7.94 -7.49 -16.89
CA LYS A 57 7.34 -6.17 -16.87
C LYS A 57 6.40 -6.00 -18.05
N ASN A 58 5.18 -5.52 -17.79
CA ASN A 58 4.16 -5.21 -18.75
C ASN A 58 3.75 -3.75 -18.58
N GLU A 59 4.49 -2.85 -19.21
CA GLU A 59 4.39 -1.40 -19.02
C GLU A 59 3.03 -0.82 -19.44
N HIS A 60 2.30 -1.47 -20.33
CA HIS A 60 1.00 -1.00 -20.80
C HIS A 60 -0.19 -1.67 -20.12
N GLY A 61 0.07 -2.56 -19.15
CA GLY A 61 -0.98 -3.26 -18.41
C GLY A 61 -1.93 -4.04 -19.34
N ASP A 62 -1.36 -4.76 -20.30
CA ASP A 62 -2.10 -5.63 -21.21
C ASP A 62 -2.45 -6.94 -20.49
N ILE A 63 -3.73 -7.17 -20.24
CA ILE A 63 -4.23 -8.31 -19.47
C ILE A 63 -3.97 -9.64 -20.20
N ASP A 64 -3.98 -9.63 -21.53
CA ASP A 64 -3.76 -10.84 -22.32
C ASP A 64 -2.30 -11.33 -22.26
N ARG A 65 -1.38 -10.46 -21.89
CA ARG A 65 0.04 -10.79 -21.71
C ARG A 65 0.41 -11.31 -20.33
N ILE A 66 -0.56 -11.38 -19.41
CA ILE A 66 -0.31 -11.94 -18.08
C ILE A 66 -0.13 -13.45 -18.22
N GLN A 67 1.02 -13.96 -17.77
CA GLN A 67 1.36 -15.37 -17.76
C GLN A 67 1.07 -15.95 -16.37
N GLU A 68 0.63 -17.19 -16.33
CA GLU A 68 0.50 -17.96 -15.09
C GLU A 68 1.52 -19.08 -15.09
N GLY A 69 2.23 -19.25 -13.97
CA GLY A 69 3.21 -20.30 -13.78
C GLY A 69 2.57 -21.61 -13.28
N LYS A 70 3.33 -22.71 -13.29
CA LYS A 70 2.92 -23.98 -12.68
C LYS A 70 2.96 -23.91 -11.15
N GLY A 71 3.83 -23.09 -10.60
CA GLY A 71 3.96 -22.83 -9.18
C GLY A 71 3.16 -21.60 -8.75
N MET A 72 3.78 -20.68 -8.04
CA MET A 72 3.13 -19.43 -7.59
C MET A 72 3.24 -18.34 -8.65
N THR A 73 2.15 -17.59 -8.83
CA THR A 73 2.14 -16.35 -9.63
C THR A 73 1.91 -15.15 -8.73
N TRP A 74 2.75 -14.12 -8.84
CA TRP A 74 2.51 -12.82 -8.25
C TRP A 74 2.32 -11.78 -9.34
N LEU A 75 1.14 -11.16 -9.37
CA LEU A 75 0.81 -10.06 -10.25
C LEU A 75 0.77 -8.76 -9.43
N ASP A 76 1.73 -7.87 -9.65
CA ASP A 76 1.76 -6.53 -9.04
C ASP A 76 1.15 -5.52 -10.02
N VAL A 77 -0.02 -5.00 -9.67
CA VAL A 77 -0.79 -4.02 -10.44
C VAL A 77 -0.45 -2.63 -9.93
N ILE A 78 0.20 -1.84 -10.79
CA ILE A 78 0.67 -0.49 -10.51
C ILE A 78 -0.23 0.52 -11.21
N GLY A 79 -0.88 1.38 -10.41
CA GLY A 79 -1.92 2.28 -10.89
C GLY A 79 -3.30 1.60 -10.89
N ILE A 80 -4.21 2.13 -10.08
CA ILE A 80 -5.58 1.63 -9.95
C ILE A 80 -6.61 2.68 -10.39
N HIS A 81 -6.17 3.67 -11.16
CA HIS A 81 -6.99 4.80 -11.59
C HIS A 81 -7.88 4.51 -12.82
N ASP A 82 -7.80 3.31 -13.37
CA ASP A 82 -8.60 2.83 -14.52
C ASP A 82 -9.57 1.73 -14.04
N PRO A 83 -10.83 2.09 -13.68
CA PRO A 83 -11.81 1.14 -13.17
C PRO A 83 -12.16 0.02 -14.14
N GLU A 84 -12.16 0.28 -15.46
CA GLU A 84 -12.48 -0.72 -16.47
C GLU A 84 -11.40 -1.80 -16.52
N LYS A 85 -10.14 -1.42 -16.45
CA LYS A 85 -9.02 -2.36 -16.41
C LYS A 85 -9.01 -3.18 -15.12
N ILE A 86 -9.34 -2.56 -13.98
CA ILE A 86 -9.46 -3.27 -12.71
C ILE A 86 -10.67 -4.23 -12.73
N GLU A 87 -11.78 -3.85 -13.36
CA GLU A 87 -12.94 -4.75 -13.54
C GLU A 87 -12.57 -5.96 -14.41
N ALA A 88 -11.87 -5.76 -15.52
CA ALA A 88 -11.43 -6.85 -16.39
C ALA A 88 -10.46 -7.81 -15.68
N LEU A 89 -9.56 -7.31 -14.82
CA LEU A 89 -8.75 -8.17 -13.93
C LEU A 89 -9.63 -8.95 -12.94
N GLY A 90 -10.65 -8.29 -12.39
CA GLY A 90 -11.62 -8.93 -11.50
C GLY A 90 -12.36 -10.08 -12.17
N GLU A 91 -12.80 -9.90 -13.39
CA GLU A 91 -13.45 -10.96 -14.18
C GLU A 91 -12.50 -12.12 -14.48
N LYS A 92 -11.25 -11.81 -14.87
CA LYS A 92 -10.23 -12.85 -15.15
C LYS A 92 -9.91 -13.72 -13.93
N TYR A 93 -9.83 -13.11 -12.74
CA TYR A 93 -9.40 -13.80 -11.51
C TYR A 93 -10.53 -14.10 -10.53
N GLY A 94 -11.79 -13.86 -10.90
CA GLY A 94 -12.94 -14.13 -10.06
C GLY A 94 -13.04 -13.24 -8.82
N ILE A 95 -12.55 -12.00 -8.89
CA ILE A 95 -12.61 -11.03 -7.80
C ILE A 95 -13.98 -10.34 -7.82
N GLY A 96 -14.77 -10.52 -6.77
CA GLY A 96 -16.11 -9.94 -6.68
C GLY A 96 -16.14 -8.41 -6.69
N LYS A 97 -17.20 -7.81 -7.25
CA LYS A 97 -17.33 -6.34 -7.42
C LYS A 97 -17.18 -5.54 -6.12
N LEU A 98 -17.58 -6.08 -4.97
CA LEU A 98 -17.39 -5.41 -3.67
C LEU A 98 -15.91 -5.31 -3.29
N ILE A 99 -15.11 -6.31 -3.63
CA ILE A 99 -13.65 -6.28 -3.41
C ILE A 99 -13.00 -5.29 -4.36
N LEU A 100 -13.41 -5.25 -5.63
CA LEU A 100 -12.92 -4.26 -6.60
C LEU A 100 -13.27 -2.83 -6.19
N GLU A 101 -14.47 -2.61 -5.63
CA GLU A 101 -14.86 -1.33 -5.03
C GLU A 101 -13.90 -0.93 -3.90
N ASP A 102 -13.54 -1.87 -3.03
CA ASP A 102 -12.59 -1.64 -1.95
C ASP A 102 -11.18 -1.31 -2.45
N ILE A 103 -10.73 -1.99 -3.51
CA ILE A 103 -9.44 -1.72 -4.16
C ILE A 103 -9.40 -0.28 -4.70
N LEU A 104 -10.47 0.15 -5.39
CA LEU A 104 -10.56 1.48 -5.99
C LEU A 104 -10.76 2.61 -4.97
N ASN A 105 -11.18 2.27 -3.74
CA ASN A 105 -11.38 3.23 -2.66
C ASN A 105 -10.13 3.40 -1.81
N VAL A 106 -9.21 4.26 -2.21
CA VAL A 106 -7.91 4.50 -1.54
C VAL A 106 -8.02 5.11 -0.12
N ASN A 107 -9.22 5.40 0.35
CA ASN A 107 -9.49 5.87 1.71
C ASN A 107 -10.02 4.77 2.63
N GLN A 108 -9.95 3.51 2.20
CA GLN A 108 -10.36 2.37 3.02
C GLN A 108 -9.49 2.23 4.27
N ASN A 109 -10.14 1.82 5.35
CA ASN A 109 -9.41 1.37 6.53
C ASN A 109 -8.80 -0.03 6.24
N PRO A 110 -7.65 -0.35 6.83
CA PRO A 110 -7.11 -1.70 6.79
C PRO A 110 -8.17 -2.73 7.20
N LYS A 111 -8.31 -3.79 6.42
CA LYS A 111 -9.25 -4.89 6.70
C LYS A 111 -8.80 -6.18 6.06
N TYR A 112 -9.21 -7.29 6.63
CA TYR A 112 -9.06 -8.63 6.09
C TYR A 112 -10.44 -9.24 5.87
N ILE A 113 -10.62 -9.93 4.75
CA ILE A 113 -11.84 -10.63 4.36
C ILE A 113 -11.46 -12.03 3.89
N ASP A 114 -11.98 -13.04 4.57
CA ASP A 114 -11.95 -14.43 4.12
C ASP A 114 -13.11 -14.65 3.14
N LEU A 115 -12.79 -15.12 1.94
CA LEU A 115 -13.75 -15.41 0.86
C LEU A 115 -13.90 -16.92 0.64
N GLY A 116 -13.40 -17.75 1.55
CA GLY A 116 -13.37 -19.20 1.48
C GLY A 116 -12.19 -19.72 0.65
N ASN A 117 -12.31 -19.75 -0.67
CA ASN A 117 -11.23 -20.22 -1.56
C ASN A 117 -10.16 -19.16 -1.88
N SER A 118 -10.36 -17.93 -1.44
CA SER A 118 -9.46 -16.81 -1.62
C SER A 118 -9.54 -15.87 -0.44
N ASN A 119 -8.60 -14.95 -0.35
CA ASN A 119 -8.51 -13.99 0.72
C ASN A 119 -8.26 -12.61 0.16
N PHE A 120 -8.76 -11.61 0.84
CA PHE A 120 -8.49 -10.22 0.52
C PHE A 120 -8.03 -9.46 1.76
N VAL A 121 -6.99 -8.69 1.62
CA VAL A 121 -6.52 -7.78 2.67
C VAL A 121 -6.16 -6.43 2.05
N THR A 122 -6.54 -5.36 2.73
CA THR A 122 -6.09 -4.03 2.38
C THR A 122 -5.35 -3.42 3.55
N PHE A 123 -4.23 -2.76 3.25
CA PHE A 123 -3.37 -2.08 4.19
C PHE A 123 -3.24 -0.61 3.80
N GLN A 124 -2.88 0.20 4.77
CA GLN A 124 -2.34 1.53 4.51
C GLN A 124 -0.87 1.51 4.89
N SER A 125 0.01 1.52 3.90
CA SER A 125 1.44 1.69 4.10
C SER A 125 1.73 3.16 4.38
N LEU A 126 2.49 3.41 5.43
CA LEU A 126 3.00 4.74 5.78
C LEU A 126 4.50 4.70 5.63
N PHE A 127 5.07 5.57 4.82
CA PHE A 127 6.51 5.61 4.62
C PHE A 127 7.05 7.02 4.62
N TYR A 128 8.23 7.18 5.20
CA TYR A 128 8.93 8.44 5.20
C TYR A 128 9.64 8.67 3.88
N ASN A 129 9.27 9.75 3.19
CA ASN A 129 9.95 10.17 1.97
C ASN A 129 11.04 11.20 2.31
N LYS A 130 12.30 10.79 2.15
CA LYS A 130 13.47 11.62 2.45
C LYS A 130 13.59 12.85 1.53
N ASN A 131 13.02 12.79 0.33
CA ASN A 131 13.16 13.86 -0.68
C ASN A 131 12.29 15.08 -0.34
N ASP A 132 11.08 14.87 0.17
CA ASP A 132 10.15 15.92 0.54
C ASP A 132 9.99 16.09 2.06
N ASN A 133 10.67 15.26 2.83
CA ASN A 133 10.67 15.25 4.30
C ASN A 133 9.27 15.07 4.89
N LYS A 134 8.50 14.13 4.30
CA LYS A 134 7.11 13.84 4.70
C LYS A 134 6.87 12.36 4.89
N ILE A 135 5.82 12.06 5.67
CA ILE A 135 5.24 10.73 5.69
C ILE A 135 4.17 10.67 4.60
N ASN A 136 4.38 9.79 3.63
CA ASN A 136 3.42 9.50 2.58
C ASN A 136 2.57 8.30 2.97
N LYS A 137 1.37 8.25 2.39
CA LYS A 137 0.39 7.20 2.60
C LYS A 137 0.05 6.55 1.27
N GLU A 138 0.10 5.23 1.24
CA GLU A 138 -0.28 4.43 0.08
C GLU A 138 -1.23 3.31 0.53
N GLN A 139 -2.31 3.10 -0.22
CA GLN A 139 -3.11 1.90 -0.03
C GLN A 139 -2.49 0.76 -0.82
N ILE A 140 -2.28 -0.36 -0.15
CA ILE A 140 -1.86 -1.62 -0.75
C ILE A 140 -2.98 -2.62 -0.50
N SER A 141 -3.57 -3.15 -1.57
CA SER A 141 -4.57 -4.21 -1.50
C SER A 141 -3.98 -5.50 -2.05
N VAL A 142 -4.25 -6.61 -1.40
CA VAL A 142 -3.76 -7.94 -1.76
C VAL A 142 -4.93 -8.89 -1.86
N PHE A 143 -5.11 -9.49 -3.02
CA PHE A 143 -5.99 -10.62 -3.24
C PHE A 143 -5.13 -11.86 -3.48
N PHE A 144 -5.43 -12.97 -2.81
CA PHE A 144 -4.65 -14.18 -2.99
C PHE A 144 -5.48 -15.45 -2.76
N ASN A 145 -5.06 -16.53 -3.42
CA ASN A 145 -5.57 -17.88 -3.24
C ASN A 145 -4.40 -18.88 -3.17
N SER A 146 -4.64 -20.16 -3.43
CA SER A 146 -3.60 -21.20 -3.32
C SER A 146 -2.49 -21.10 -4.36
N SER A 147 -2.66 -20.36 -5.47
CA SER A 147 -1.73 -20.33 -6.62
C SER A 147 -1.33 -18.93 -7.06
N ILE A 148 -2.15 -17.92 -6.79
CA ILE A 148 -1.90 -16.55 -7.24
C ILE A 148 -2.01 -15.57 -6.09
N MET A 149 -1.12 -14.56 -6.11
CA MET A 149 -1.25 -13.33 -5.35
C MET A 149 -1.32 -12.15 -6.31
N ILE A 150 -2.27 -11.25 -6.11
CA ILE A 150 -2.41 -10.00 -6.86
C ILE A 150 -2.31 -8.85 -5.87
N THR A 151 -1.32 -7.97 -6.07
CA THR A 151 -1.20 -6.74 -5.31
C THR A 151 -1.70 -5.57 -6.15
N PHE A 152 -2.41 -4.65 -5.54
CA PHE A 152 -2.91 -3.42 -6.15
C PHE A 152 -2.36 -2.23 -5.39
N ARG A 153 -1.71 -1.31 -6.08
CA ARG A 153 -1.15 -0.09 -5.49
C ARG A 153 -1.34 1.12 -6.40
N GLU A 154 -1.29 2.30 -5.80
CA GLU A 154 -1.64 3.55 -6.50
C GLU A 154 -0.51 4.06 -7.42
N ASP A 155 0.74 3.79 -7.09
CA ASP A 155 1.92 4.31 -7.78
C ASP A 155 3.02 3.26 -7.95
N ASP A 156 4.09 3.66 -8.63
CA ASP A 156 5.29 2.87 -8.89
C ASP A 156 6.37 3.03 -7.80
N SER A 157 5.94 3.37 -6.57
CA SER A 157 6.86 3.48 -5.43
C SER A 157 7.73 2.22 -5.27
N GLU A 158 8.94 2.40 -4.74
CA GLU A 158 9.87 1.30 -4.48
C GLU A 158 9.45 0.42 -3.28
N THR A 159 8.18 0.48 -2.88
CA THR A 159 7.69 -0.22 -1.68
C THR A 159 8.01 -1.72 -1.72
N PHE A 160 7.89 -2.38 -2.87
CA PHE A 160 8.15 -3.82 -3.00
C PHE A 160 9.57 -4.16 -3.46
N GLN A 161 10.42 -3.17 -3.66
CA GLN A 161 11.81 -3.39 -4.08
C GLN A 161 12.56 -4.42 -3.21
N PRO A 162 12.47 -4.39 -1.86
CA PRO A 162 13.13 -5.38 -1.02
C PRO A 162 12.66 -6.82 -1.26
N ILE A 163 11.39 -7.01 -1.67
CA ILE A 163 10.85 -8.35 -1.99
C ILE A 163 11.39 -8.80 -3.35
N TYR A 164 11.40 -7.92 -4.35
CA TYR A 164 11.97 -8.23 -5.67
C TYR A 164 13.47 -8.57 -5.59
N GLU A 165 14.23 -7.86 -4.76
CA GLU A 165 15.64 -8.15 -4.53
C GLU A 165 15.85 -9.51 -3.86
N ARG A 166 15.03 -9.88 -2.86
CA ARG A 166 15.06 -11.20 -2.24
C ARG A 166 14.75 -12.31 -3.25
N LEU A 167 13.79 -12.09 -4.14
CA LEU A 167 13.43 -13.03 -5.21
C LEU A 167 14.57 -13.17 -6.22
N SER A 168 15.17 -12.06 -6.67
CA SER A 168 16.24 -12.05 -7.68
C SER A 168 17.56 -12.64 -7.16
N ASN A 169 17.85 -12.50 -5.87
CA ASN A 169 19.11 -13.00 -5.26
C ASN A 169 19.09 -14.50 -4.96
N GLY A 170 18.11 -15.24 -5.44
CA GLY A 170 18.04 -16.72 -5.27
C GLY A 170 17.88 -17.12 -3.79
N ASN A 171 17.30 -16.27 -2.96
CA ASN A 171 17.07 -16.58 -1.56
C ASN A 171 15.98 -17.64 -1.46
N ASN A 172 16.38 -18.88 -1.17
CA ASN A 172 15.57 -20.11 -1.19
C ASN A 172 14.30 -20.08 -0.30
N ARG A 173 14.04 -18.97 0.41
CA ARG A 173 12.88 -18.87 1.28
C ARG A 173 11.54 -18.77 0.55
N PHE A 174 11.55 -18.39 -0.73
CA PHE A 174 10.34 -18.33 -1.57
C PHE A 174 10.12 -19.63 -2.37
N HIS A 175 11.11 -20.51 -2.41
CA HIS A 175 11.02 -21.80 -3.11
C HIS A 175 9.94 -22.67 -2.47
N ASN A 176 9.09 -23.23 -3.29
CA ASN A 176 7.98 -24.09 -2.86
C ASN A 176 7.02 -23.45 -1.84
N ARG A 177 7.04 -22.11 -1.71
CA ARG A 177 6.11 -21.36 -0.88
C ARG A 177 4.86 -20.98 -1.68
N LYS A 178 3.75 -20.87 -0.99
CA LYS A 178 2.46 -20.45 -1.54
C LYS A 178 2.29 -18.94 -1.47
N PRO A 179 1.29 -18.36 -2.13
CA PRO A 179 0.96 -16.93 -2.08
C PRO A 179 0.76 -16.37 -0.66
N ASP A 180 0.35 -17.19 0.30
CA ASP A 180 0.21 -16.83 1.71
C ASP A 180 1.54 -16.35 2.31
N TYR A 181 2.65 -17.05 2.04
CA TYR A 181 3.97 -16.63 2.51
C TYR A 181 4.41 -15.29 1.90
N LEU A 182 4.15 -15.08 0.62
CA LEU A 182 4.46 -13.80 -0.03
C LEU A 182 3.58 -12.68 0.51
N THR A 183 2.30 -12.96 0.80
CA THR A 183 1.40 -12.01 1.46
C THR A 183 1.91 -11.66 2.86
N TYR A 184 2.43 -12.63 3.60
CA TYR A 184 3.09 -12.38 4.87
C TYR A 184 4.32 -11.47 4.70
N ALA A 185 5.16 -11.70 3.69
CA ALA A 185 6.32 -10.85 3.41
C ALA A 185 5.93 -9.41 3.05
N VAL A 186 4.81 -9.21 2.34
CA VAL A 186 4.25 -7.87 2.08
C VAL A 186 3.78 -7.22 3.38
N MET A 187 3.08 -7.96 4.23
CA MET A 187 2.64 -7.47 5.53
C MET A 187 3.81 -7.07 6.43
N ASP A 188 4.84 -7.90 6.52
CA ASP A 188 6.07 -7.66 7.28
C ASP A 188 6.73 -6.35 6.82
N LEU A 189 6.88 -6.19 5.51
CA LEU A 189 7.40 -4.96 4.91
C LEU A 189 6.57 -3.71 5.26
N ILE A 190 5.24 -3.82 5.30
CA ILE A 190 4.36 -2.71 5.69
C ILE A 190 4.56 -2.35 7.16
N VAL A 191 4.70 -3.34 8.04
CA VAL A 191 5.00 -3.12 9.47
C VAL A 191 6.36 -2.45 9.64
N ASP A 192 7.38 -2.87 8.90
CA ASP A 192 8.71 -2.23 8.91
C ASP A 192 8.62 -0.75 8.50
N LYS A 193 7.80 -0.43 7.50
CA LYS A 193 7.56 0.96 7.09
C LYS A 193 6.87 1.78 8.18
N PHE A 194 5.97 1.20 8.94
CA PHE A 194 5.39 1.86 10.12
C PHE A 194 6.44 2.14 11.20
N LEU A 195 7.36 1.21 11.45
CA LEU A 195 8.46 1.40 12.41
C LEU A 195 9.40 2.51 11.95
N GLU A 196 9.77 2.55 10.66
CA GLU A 196 10.56 3.64 10.08
C GLU A 196 9.85 5.01 10.24
N ALA A 197 8.54 5.06 9.99
CA ALA A 197 7.75 6.28 10.19
C ALA A 197 7.71 6.71 11.65
N THR A 198 7.65 5.77 12.61
CA THR A 198 7.70 6.06 14.05
C THR A 198 9.02 6.70 14.44
N GLN A 199 10.16 6.16 13.99
CA GLN A 199 11.49 6.73 14.25
C GLN A 199 11.61 8.18 13.72
N TYR A 200 11.02 8.45 12.56
CA TYR A 200 10.97 9.80 12.02
C TYR A 200 10.11 10.74 12.89
N ILE A 201 8.98 10.26 13.41
CA ILE A 201 8.13 11.01 14.32
C ILE A 201 8.89 11.39 15.59
N ASP A 202 9.62 10.46 16.19
CA ASP A 202 10.42 10.68 17.39
C ASP A 202 11.50 11.75 17.14
N MET A 203 12.24 11.62 16.04
CA MET A 203 13.25 12.62 15.64
C MET A 203 12.63 14.03 15.47
N LYS A 204 11.39 14.12 14.94
CA LYS A 204 10.70 15.42 14.77
C LYS A 204 10.23 16.01 16.10
N ILE A 205 9.85 15.19 17.05
CA ILE A 205 9.49 15.65 18.41
C ILE A 205 10.72 16.26 19.07
N GLU A 206 11.86 15.57 19.06
CA GLU A 206 13.11 16.09 19.60
C GLU A 206 13.54 17.41 18.93
N GLU A 207 13.41 17.52 17.59
CA GLU A 207 13.68 18.76 16.87
C GLU A 207 12.78 19.93 17.36
N PHE A 208 11.50 19.67 17.63
CA PHE A 208 10.58 20.67 18.16
C PHE A 208 10.92 21.08 19.59
N GLU A 209 11.30 20.14 20.47
CA GLU A 209 11.71 20.42 21.83
C GLU A 209 12.90 21.39 21.85
N VAL A 210 13.95 21.11 21.08
CA VAL A 210 15.12 21.99 20.94
C VAL A 210 14.74 23.38 20.41
N LYS A 211 13.81 23.46 19.44
CA LYS A 211 13.35 24.75 18.89
C LYS A 211 12.52 25.55 19.87
N ILE A 212 11.70 24.90 20.70
CA ILE A 212 10.89 25.56 21.73
C ILE A 212 11.80 26.21 22.78
N GLU A 213 12.87 25.52 23.18
CA GLU A 213 13.81 26.03 24.18
C GLU A 213 14.61 27.24 23.67
N ASN A 214 15.05 27.21 22.40
CA ASN A 214 15.99 28.19 21.88
C ASN A 214 15.31 29.40 21.23
N HIS A 215 14.25 29.21 20.44
CA HIS A 215 13.60 30.25 19.64
C HIS A 215 12.09 30.02 19.45
N PRO A 216 11.26 30.22 20.46
CA PRO A 216 9.82 30.08 20.32
C PRO A 216 9.24 31.24 19.49
N ASP A 217 8.76 30.92 18.29
CA ASP A 217 8.09 31.86 17.39
C ASP A 217 6.71 31.38 16.91
N ASN A 218 6.00 32.23 16.17
CA ASN A 218 4.68 31.86 15.66
C ASN A 218 4.74 30.84 14.51
N THR A 219 5.86 30.73 13.82
CA THR A 219 6.05 29.72 12.75
C THR A 219 6.21 28.34 13.36
N LEU A 220 6.95 28.22 14.46
CA LEU A 220 7.09 26.99 15.21
C LEU A 220 5.74 26.49 15.75
N LYS A 221 4.87 27.38 16.24
CA LYS A 221 3.51 26.98 16.67
C LYS A 221 2.68 26.39 15.53
N GLN A 222 2.78 26.95 14.33
CA GLN A 222 2.11 26.42 13.14
C GLN A 222 2.66 25.05 12.75
N ASP A 223 3.98 24.88 12.80
CA ASP A 223 4.65 23.62 12.49
C ASP A 223 4.21 22.51 13.44
N ILE A 224 4.18 22.78 14.74
CA ILE A 224 3.71 21.85 15.75
C ILE A 224 2.23 21.51 15.54
N PHE A 225 1.39 22.48 15.17
CA PHE A 225 -0.01 22.23 14.89
C PHE A 225 -0.21 21.28 13.69
N TYR A 226 0.51 21.50 12.60
CA TYR A 226 0.47 20.61 11.43
C TYR A 226 1.02 19.22 11.75
N PHE A 227 2.11 19.15 12.50
CA PHE A 227 2.68 17.89 12.95
C PHE A 227 1.70 17.09 13.80
N ARG A 228 1.08 17.74 14.82
CA ARG A 228 0.06 17.11 15.66
C ARG A 228 -1.09 16.53 14.85
N ARG A 229 -1.58 17.25 13.84
CA ARG A 229 -2.66 16.77 12.97
C ARG A 229 -2.24 15.50 12.21
N SER A 230 -1.05 15.51 11.66
CA SER A 230 -0.48 14.38 10.94
C SER A 230 -0.26 13.17 11.85
N PHE A 231 0.27 13.42 13.05
CA PHE A 231 0.45 12.37 14.06
C PHE A 231 -0.87 11.71 14.47
N LEU A 232 -1.95 12.47 14.60
CA LEU A 232 -3.27 11.91 14.90
C LEU A 232 -3.79 11.01 13.77
N GLU A 233 -3.50 11.31 12.51
CA GLU A 233 -3.86 10.44 11.38
C GLU A 233 -3.03 9.15 11.40
N PHE A 234 -1.74 9.23 11.71
CA PHE A 234 -0.89 8.06 11.93
C PHE A 234 -1.44 7.15 13.03
N MET A 235 -1.75 7.73 14.19
CA MET A 235 -2.28 6.97 15.34
C MET A 235 -3.62 6.28 15.04
N LYS A 236 -4.46 6.82 14.17
CA LYS A 236 -5.73 6.20 13.75
C LYS A 236 -5.53 4.97 12.86
N ALA A 237 -4.43 4.90 12.11
CA ALA A 237 -4.17 3.77 11.22
C ALA A 237 -3.75 2.50 11.99
N ILE A 238 -3.10 2.65 13.15
CA ILE A 238 -2.53 1.54 13.92
C ILE A 238 -3.58 0.53 14.40
N PRO A 239 -4.71 0.92 15.04
CA PRO A 239 -5.70 -0.04 15.50
C PRO A 239 -6.32 -0.87 14.37
N ALA A 240 -6.62 -0.23 13.23
CA ALA A 240 -7.19 -0.91 12.07
C ALA A 240 -6.19 -1.89 11.45
N LEU A 241 -4.92 -1.52 11.34
CA LEU A 241 -3.85 -2.41 10.87
C LEU A 241 -3.70 -3.62 11.80
N ARG A 242 -3.67 -3.38 13.12
CA ARG A 242 -3.58 -4.46 14.12
C ARG A 242 -4.75 -5.43 14.03
N GLU A 243 -5.97 -4.92 13.83
CA GLU A 243 -7.16 -5.75 13.68
C GLU A 243 -7.10 -6.61 12.40
N ALA A 244 -6.68 -6.02 11.27
CA ALA A 244 -6.52 -6.74 10.02
C ALA A 244 -5.49 -7.87 10.15
N ILE A 245 -4.33 -7.60 10.76
CA ILE A 245 -3.28 -8.59 11.02
C ILE A 245 -3.79 -9.70 11.97
N ALA A 246 -4.52 -9.35 13.02
CA ALA A 246 -5.06 -10.32 13.96
C ALA A 246 -6.05 -11.29 13.28
N LYS A 247 -6.96 -10.77 12.45
CA LYS A 247 -7.89 -11.60 11.68
C LYS A 247 -7.17 -12.52 10.69
N MET A 248 -6.17 -11.98 9.99
CA MET A 248 -5.35 -12.74 9.07
C MET A 248 -4.62 -13.90 9.77
N LYS A 249 -4.07 -13.69 10.98
CA LYS A 249 -3.40 -14.74 11.76
C LYS A 249 -4.32 -15.94 12.05
N PHE A 250 -5.58 -15.72 12.37
CA PHE A 250 -6.51 -16.81 12.63
C PHE A 250 -6.75 -17.68 11.39
N SER A 251 -6.84 -17.07 10.21
CA SER A 251 -7.02 -17.80 8.95
C SER A 251 -5.76 -18.55 8.51
N PHE A 252 -4.56 -18.07 8.87
CA PHE A 252 -3.29 -18.73 8.55
C PHE A 252 -2.92 -19.86 9.52
N ASN A 253 -3.51 -19.94 10.72
CA ASN A 253 -3.24 -21.04 11.66
C ASN A 253 -3.69 -22.42 11.13
N ASP A 254 -4.54 -22.45 10.11
CA ASP A 254 -4.94 -23.69 9.43
C ASP A 254 -3.92 -24.13 8.35
N PHE A 255 -2.85 -23.34 8.11
CA PHE A 255 -1.84 -23.55 7.06
C PHE A 255 -0.39 -23.66 7.59
N LEU A 256 -0.16 -23.48 8.90
CA LEU A 256 1.11 -23.66 9.61
C LEU A 256 1.13 -25.01 10.31
#